data_989630a9b3db1b7a8a05c451631b6097
#
_entry.id   989630a9b3db1b7a8a05c451631b6097
#
_cell.length_a   1.000
_cell.length_b   1.000
_cell.length_c   1.000
_cell.angle_alpha   90.00
_cell.angle_beta   90.00
_cell.angle_gamma   90.00
#
_symmetry.space_group_name_H-M   'P 1'
#
loop_
_entity.id
_entity.type
_entity.pdbx_description
1 polymer ?
#
loop_
_entity_poly.entity_id
_entity_poly.type
_entity_poly.pdbx_seq_one_letter_code
_entity_poly.pdbx_strand_id
1 'polypeptide(L)'
;LAKILRKMKERRGYIDFDLDEVKIIQDEKGHAIDVQKRVRGEGEKLIEDFMIAANECVASHIYNMGLPFIYRVHENPKPEKIEDFMNMINILGYRLHTKVKDVTPYTMQKILAELKDKKEFEILSEMLLRSMRKAEYSSENLGHFGIASRAYTHFTSPIRRYPDLVVHRLLKKYLVEDDYSKGTIDMLNTSLSQIAAHSSEREVAAVNAERDVDDMKMAEYMENHIGEEY
;
A
#
# COMPACT_ATOMS: atom_id res chain seq x y z
N LEU A 1 -6.26 17.52 14.09
CA LEU A 1 -5.87 16.13 14.40
C LEU A 1 -5.21 15.47 13.20
N ALA A 2 -5.80 15.44 11.98
CA ALA A 2 -5.20 14.83 10.78
C ALA A 2 -3.77 15.33 10.50
N LYS A 3 -3.52 16.64 10.57
CA LYS A 3 -2.17 17.20 10.41
C LYS A 3 -1.16 16.67 11.44
N ILE A 4 -1.61 16.32 12.65
CA ILE A 4 -0.76 15.71 13.68
C ILE A 4 -0.45 14.26 13.30
N LEU A 5 -1.47 13.48 12.92
CA LEU A 5 -1.29 12.10 12.47
C LEU A 5 -0.36 12.01 11.26
N ARG A 6 -0.53 12.92 10.28
CA ARG A 6 0.35 13.00 9.09
C ARG A 6 1.80 13.27 9.49
N LYS A 7 2.06 14.26 10.36
CA LYS A 7 3.41 14.52 10.86
C LYS A 7 4.02 13.35 11.63
N MET A 8 3.21 12.61 12.39
CA MET A 8 3.68 11.42 13.09
C MET A 8 4.08 10.31 12.09
N LYS A 9 3.27 10.07 11.07
CA LYS A 9 3.50 9.13 9.99
C LYS A 9 4.79 9.48 9.21
N GLU A 10 4.94 10.74 8.81
CA GLU A 10 6.13 11.26 8.12
C GLU A 10 7.40 11.09 8.94
N ARG A 11 7.37 11.39 10.24
CA ARG A 11 8.52 11.24 11.15
C ARG A 11 8.98 9.79 11.31
N ARG A 12 8.08 8.81 11.12
CA ARG A 12 8.43 7.39 11.16
C ARG A 12 9.07 6.90 9.87
N GLY A 13 8.96 7.67 8.78
CA GLY A 13 9.48 7.29 7.47
C GLY A 13 8.40 6.78 6.51
N TYR A 14 7.14 7.19 6.68
CA TYR A 14 6.10 6.91 5.71
C TYR A 14 6.57 7.29 4.30
N ILE A 15 6.48 6.36 3.35
CA ILE A 15 6.91 6.59 1.98
C ILE A 15 5.68 6.98 1.16
N ASP A 16 5.58 8.25 0.77
CA ASP A 16 4.60 8.73 -0.20
C ASP A 16 5.28 8.82 -1.57
N PHE A 17 4.94 7.92 -2.46
CA PHE A 17 5.50 7.91 -3.81
C PHE A 17 4.94 9.03 -4.68
N ASP A 18 3.83 9.66 -4.26
CA ASP A 18 3.15 10.76 -4.98
C ASP A 18 3.03 10.51 -6.49
N LEU A 19 2.75 9.24 -6.85
CA LEU A 19 2.60 8.84 -8.23
C LEU A 19 1.25 9.30 -8.76
N ASP A 20 1.26 9.72 -10.00
CA ASP A 20 0.07 10.16 -10.70
C ASP A 20 -0.88 8.99 -10.96
N GLU A 21 -2.10 9.09 -10.46
CA GLU A 21 -3.18 8.17 -10.80
C GLU A 21 -3.99 8.75 -11.96
N VAL A 22 -4.35 7.90 -12.88
CA VAL A 22 -5.19 8.25 -14.04
C VAL A 22 -6.67 8.06 -13.68
N LYS A 23 -7.52 8.97 -14.11
CA LYS A 23 -8.97 8.87 -14.04
C LYS A 23 -9.55 8.90 -15.46
N ILE A 24 -10.13 7.80 -15.87
CA ILE A 24 -10.80 7.68 -17.17
C ILE A 24 -12.24 8.17 -17.02
N ILE A 25 -12.63 9.16 -17.81
CA ILE A 25 -13.99 9.68 -17.87
C ILE A 25 -14.72 8.96 -18.98
N GLN A 26 -15.91 8.44 -18.68
CA GLN A 26 -16.72 7.68 -19.62
C GLN A 26 -18.05 8.40 -19.87
N ASP A 27 -18.61 8.20 -21.06
CA ASP A 27 -19.97 8.59 -21.38
C ASP A 27 -21.03 7.64 -20.79
N GLU A 28 -22.31 7.91 -21.02
CA GLU A 28 -23.42 7.05 -20.54
C GLU A 28 -23.40 5.63 -21.13
N LYS A 29 -22.68 5.41 -22.24
CA LYS A 29 -22.53 4.12 -22.90
C LYS A 29 -21.26 3.38 -22.48
N GLY A 30 -20.43 4.01 -21.62
CA GLY A 30 -19.19 3.47 -21.12
C GLY A 30 -17.99 3.66 -22.07
N HIS A 31 -18.06 4.51 -23.10
CA HIS A 31 -16.93 4.86 -23.94
C HIS A 31 -16.02 5.86 -23.23
N ALA A 32 -14.72 5.69 -23.38
CA ALA A 32 -13.74 6.63 -22.85
C ALA A 32 -13.78 7.95 -23.66
N ILE A 33 -14.08 9.06 -22.99
CA ILE A 33 -14.19 10.39 -23.61
C ILE A 33 -13.12 11.36 -23.15
N ASP A 34 -12.45 11.08 -22.02
CA ASP A 34 -11.36 11.91 -21.50
C ASP A 34 -10.50 11.11 -20.53
N VAL A 35 -9.22 11.49 -20.42
CA VAL A 35 -8.24 10.91 -19.50
C VAL A 35 -7.63 12.03 -18.69
N GLN A 36 -7.86 12.02 -17.37
CA GLN A 36 -7.46 13.07 -16.47
C GLN A 36 -6.54 12.56 -15.39
N LYS A 37 -5.62 13.42 -14.91
CA LYS A 37 -4.84 13.17 -13.71
C LYS A 37 -5.76 13.29 -12.48
N ARG A 38 -5.77 12.26 -11.64
CA ARG A 38 -6.48 12.28 -10.37
C ARG A 38 -5.70 13.09 -9.34
N VAL A 39 -6.31 14.15 -8.84
CA VAL A 39 -5.71 14.97 -7.79
C VAL A 39 -6.29 14.57 -6.43
N ARG A 40 -5.43 14.15 -5.50
CA ARG A 40 -5.81 13.87 -4.12
C ARG A 40 -5.94 15.18 -3.33
N GLY A 41 -7.18 15.52 -2.94
CA GLY A 41 -7.48 16.70 -2.15
C GLY A 41 -7.20 16.54 -0.65
N GLU A 42 -7.29 17.64 0.11
CA GLU A 42 -7.08 17.63 1.57
C GLU A 42 -8.11 16.76 2.30
N GLY A 43 -9.35 16.66 1.79
CA GLY A 43 -10.38 15.79 2.38
C GLY A 43 -10.02 14.31 2.26
N GLU A 44 -9.53 13.87 1.11
CA GLU A 44 -9.10 12.49 0.89
C GLU A 44 -7.90 12.14 1.78
N LYS A 45 -6.91 13.03 1.85
CA LYS A 45 -5.74 12.87 2.74
C LYS A 45 -6.14 12.83 4.22
N LEU A 46 -7.15 13.60 4.63
CA LEU A 46 -7.68 13.58 6.00
C LEU A 46 -8.26 12.20 6.32
N ILE A 47 -9.13 11.68 5.45
CA ILE A 47 -9.74 10.36 5.65
C ILE A 47 -8.68 9.26 5.66
N GLU A 48 -7.72 9.32 4.73
CA GLU A 48 -6.58 8.39 4.69
C GLU A 48 -5.80 8.35 6.01
N ASP A 49 -5.44 9.51 6.57
CA ASP A 49 -4.70 9.59 7.83
C ASP A 49 -5.48 8.93 8.99
N PHE A 50 -6.80 9.11 9.05
CA PHE A 50 -7.65 8.45 10.06
C PHE A 50 -7.80 6.95 9.82
N MET A 51 -7.95 6.53 8.56
CA MET A 51 -8.04 5.11 8.20
C MET A 51 -6.75 4.37 8.58
N ILE A 52 -5.58 4.95 8.27
CA ILE A 52 -4.28 4.37 8.65
C ILE A 52 -4.17 4.28 10.17
N ALA A 53 -4.52 5.32 10.91
CA ALA A 53 -4.46 5.31 12.37
C ALA A 53 -5.39 4.25 12.98
N ALA A 54 -6.60 4.08 12.46
CA ALA A 54 -7.53 3.06 12.91
C ALA A 54 -7.00 1.64 12.62
N ASN A 55 -6.48 1.41 11.42
CA ASN A 55 -5.89 0.13 11.01
C ASN A 55 -4.69 -0.24 11.90
N GLU A 56 -3.81 0.71 12.19
CA GLU A 56 -2.65 0.52 13.10
C GLU A 56 -3.10 0.23 14.53
N CYS A 57 -4.09 0.97 15.04
CA CYS A 57 -4.60 0.80 16.39
C CYS A 57 -5.17 -0.62 16.59
N VAL A 58 -6.02 -1.06 15.68
CA VAL A 58 -6.62 -2.40 15.71
C VAL A 58 -5.54 -3.49 15.63
N ALA A 59 -4.62 -3.39 14.67
CA ALA A 59 -3.56 -4.37 14.52
C ALA A 59 -2.67 -4.46 15.76
N SER A 60 -2.25 -3.31 16.31
CA SER A 60 -1.39 -3.25 17.48
C SER A 60 -2.09 -3.78 18.75
N HIS A 61 -3.38 -3.52 18.89
CA HIS A 61 -4.16 -3.99 20.02
C HIS A 61 -4.18 -5.53 20.08
N ILE A 62 -4.59 -6.17 18.99
CA ILE A 62 -4.67 -7.65 18.95
C ILE A 62 -3.28 -8.29 18.97
N TYR A 63 -2.29 -7.68 18.32
CA TYR A 63 -0.90 -8.14 18.40
C TYR A 63 -0.40 -8.19 19.84
N ASN A 64 -0.65 -7.14 20.64
CA ASN A 64 -0.25 -7.09 22.04
C ASN A 64 -1.02 -8.09 22.93
N MET A 65 -2.21 -8.50 22.52
CA MET A 65 -2.96 -9.57 23.19
C MET A 65 -2.41 -10.97 22.86
N GLY A 66 -1.53 -11.11 21.84
CA GLY A 66 -0.98 -12.39 21.42
C GLY A 66 -2.00 -13.35 20.79
N LEU A 67 -3.08 -12.80 20.21
CA LEU A 67 -4.17 -13.58 19.63
C LEU A 67 -3.99 -13.79 18.13
N PRO A 68 -4.49 -14.91 17.56
CA PRO A 68 -4.50 -15.14 16.12
C PRO A 68 -5.19 -14.00 15.37
N PHE A 69 -4.55 -13.48 14.33
CA PHE A 69 -5.08 -12.33 13.61
C PHE A 69 -4.67 -12.38 12.13
N ILE A 70 -5.23 -11.46 11.33
CA ILE A 70 -4.84 -11.26 9.94
C ILE A 70 -4.22 -9.86 9.81
N TYR A 71 -3.00 -9.80 9.30
CA TYR A 71 -2.23 -8.58 9.11
C TYR A 71 -2.12 -8.24 7.62
N ARG A 72 -1.93 -6.98 7.32
CA ARG A 72 -1.43 -6.51 6.03
C ARG A 72 0.05 -6.25 6.20
N VAL A 73 0.88 -7.06 5.59
CA VAL A 73 2.33 -7.01 5.75
C VAL A 73 3.00 -6.49 4.47
N HIS A 74 4.09 -5.79 4.65
CA HIS A 74 4.96 -5.34 3.58
C HIS A 74 6.40 -5.46 4.05
N GLU A 75 7.04 -6.53 3.65
CA GLU A 75 8.40 -6.81 4.07
C GLU A 75 9.42 -5.81 3.49
N ASN A 76 10.60 -5.79 4.07
CA ASN A 76 11.70 -4.99 3.56
C ASN A 76 12.05 -5.39 2.12
N PRO A 77 12.42 -4.42 1.27
CA PRO A 77 12.91 -4.72 -0.07
C PRO A 77 14.18 -5.57 -0.01
N LYS A 78 14.40 -6.37 -1.06
CA LYS A 78 15.62 -7.16 -1.16
C LYS A 78 16.83 -6.25 -1.34
N PRO A 79 17.95 -6.48 -0.62
CA PRO A 79 19.14 -5.63 -0.71
C PRO A 79 19.64 -5.45 -2.15
N GLU A 80 19.63 -6.53 -2.95
CA GLU A 80 20.09 -6.51 -4.34
C GLU A 80 19.28 -5.54 -5.20
N LYS A 81 17.95 -5.45 -4.96
CA LYS A 81 17.08 -4.52 -5.70
C LYS A 81 17.35 -3.06 -5.36
N ILE A 82 17.70 -2.79 -4.12
CA ILE A 82 18.09 -1.43 -3.70
C ILE A 82 19.48 -1.09 -4.26
N GLU A 83 20.39 -2.04 -4.32
CA GLU A 83 21.70 -1.84 -4.96
C GLU A 83 21.55 -1.53 -6.45
N ASP A 84 20.72 -2.28 -7.18
CA ASP A 84 20.38 -2.01 -8.59
C ASP A 84 19.86 -0.58 -8.78
N PHE A 85 18.93 -0.16 -7.91
CA PHE A 85 18.36 1.18 -7.91
C PHE A 85 19.45 2.26 -7.65
N MET A 86 20.32 2.04 -6.67
CA MET A 86 21.41 2.98 -6.35
C MET A 86 22.42 3.07 -7.49
N ASN A 87 22.73 1.96 -8.18
CA ASN A 87 23.60 1.95 -9.34
C ASN A 87 23.01 2.77 -10.49
N MET A 88 21.68 2.68 -10.71
CA MET A 88 21.02 3.51 -11.73
C MET A 88 21.12 5.00 -11.41
N ILE A 89 20.88 5.39 -10.16
CA ILE A 89 21.05 6.79 -9.71
C ILE A 89 22.47 7.30 -10.01
N ASN A 90 23.48 6.48 -9.73
CA ASN A 90 24.87 6.83 -9.99
C ASN A 90 25.16 6.96 -11.51
N ILE A 91 24.60 6.08 -12.35
CA ILE A 91 24.73 6.15 -13.83
C ILE A 91 24.13 7.44 -14.36
N LEU A 92 23.00 7.89 -13.81
CA LEU A 92 22.36 9.17 -14.15
C LEU A 92 23.14 10.39 -13.63
N GLY A 93 24.25 10.17 -12.91
CA GLY A 93 25.12 11.22 -12.40
C GLY A 93 24.62 11.91 -11.12
N TYR A 94 23.59 11.40 -10.50
CA TYR A 94 23.09 11.93 -9.24
C TYR A 94 23.91 11.43 -8.06
N ARG A 95 24.33 12.34 -7.20
CA ARG A 95 25.02 12.03 -5.95
C ARG A 95 24.07 12.25 -4.80
N LEU A 96 23.64 11.16 -4.16
CA LEU A 96 22.83 11.23 -2.96
C LEU A 96 23.71 11.55 -1.74
N HIS A 97 23.18 12.40 -0.86
CA HIS A 97 23.79 12.64 0.46
C HIS A 97 23.44 11.54 1.45
N THR A 98 22.29 10.90 1.24
CA THR A 98 21.83 9.78 2.06
C THR A 98 22.68 8.54 1.79
N LYS A 99 23.36 8.05 2.85
CA LYS A 99 24.10 6.78 2.78
C LYS A 99 23.16 5.63 3.12
N VAL A 100 23.02 4.70 2.19
CA VAL A 100 22.24 3.49 2.40
C VAL A 100 23.09 2.46 3.12
N LYS A 101 23.23 2.58 4.45
CA LYS A 101 23.82 1.53 5.28
C LYS A 101 22.80 0.46 5.61
N ASP A 102 21.57 0.91 5.92
CA ASP A 102 20.44 0.07 6.26
C ASP A 102 19.23 0.49 5.44
N VAL A 103 18.55 -0.49 4.87
CA VAL A 103 17.33 -0.26 4.09
C VAL A 103 16.17 -0.10 5.06
N THR A 104 15.88 1.14 5.43
CA THR A 104 14.74 1.48 6.30
C THR A 104 13.74 2.37 5.55
N PRO A 105 12.45 2.39 5.97
CA PRO A 105 11.47 3.30 5.38
C PRO A 105 11.94 4.76 5.40
N TYR A 106 12.55 5.19 6.49
CA TYR A 106 13.09 6.54 6.64
C TYR A 106 14.23 6.86 5.66
N THR A 107 15.10 5.88 5.39
CA THR A 107 16.17 6.04 4.40
C THR A 107 15.58 6.20 3.00
N MET A 108 14.58 5.42 2.64
CA MET A 108 13.90 5.50 1.34
C MET A 108 13.14 6.82 1.18
N GLN A 109 12.45 7.27 2.23
CA GLN A 109 11.79 8.58 2.26
C GLN A 109 12.78 9.73 1.98
N LYS A 110 13.96 9.69 2.59
CA LYS A 110 15.01 10.69 2.35
C LYS A 110 15.53 10.67 0.92
N ILE A 111 15.75 9.49 0.35
CA ILE A 111 16.18 9.34 -1.04
C ILE A 111 15.15 9.97 -1.97
N LEU A 112 13.86 9.67 -1.80
CA LEU A 112 12.80 10.29 -2.59
C LEU A 112 12.77 11.81 -2.43
N ALA A 113 12.97 12.32 -1.21
CA ALA A 113 13.03 13.77 -0.97
C ALA A 113 14.23 14.44 -1.68
N GLU A 114 15.40 13.78 -1.74
CA GLU A 114 16.57 14.28 -2.48
C GLU A 114 16.38 14.25 -4.02
N LEU A 115 15.53 13.35 -4.51
CA LEU A 115 15.23 13.19 -5.93
C LEU A 115 14.07 14.06 -6.41
N LYS A 116 13.24 14.61 -5.53
CA LYS A 116 11.95 15.26 -5.85
C LYS A 116 12.06 16.38 -6.90
N ASP A 117 13.15 17.13 -6.89
CA ASP A 117 13.37 18.25 -7.81
C ASP A 117 14.14 17.85 -9.10
N LYS A 118 14.34 16.55 -9.33
CA LYS A 118 15.04 16.05 -10.52
C LYS A 118 14.06 15.78 -11.64
N LYS A 119 14.52 15.99 -12.89
CA LYS A 119 13.67 15.77 -14.10
C LYS A 119 13.15 14.33 -14.20
N GLU A 120 13.96 13.37 -13.76
CA GLU A 120 13.67 11.94 -13.81
C GLU A 120 12.95 11.44 -12.55
N PHE A 121 12.41 12.34 -11.71
CA PHE A 121 11.78 11.97 -10.42
C PHE A 121 10.72 10.90 -10.57
N GLU A 122 9.83 11.03 -11.56
CA GLU A 122 8.74 10.07 -11.78
C GLU A 122 9.29 8.67 -12.09
N ILE A 123 10.25 8.58 -13.03
CA ILE A 123 10.90 7.32 -13.41
C ILE A 123 11.63 6.69 -12.22
N LEU A 124 12.38 7.52 -11.46
CA LEU A 124 13.13 7.05 -10.30
C LEU A 124 12.22 6.61 -9.16
N SER A 125 11.11 7.31 -8.95
CA SER A 125 10.09 6.92 -7.96
C SER A 125 9.43 5.58 -8.33
N GLU A 126 9.09 5.39 -9.60
CA GLU A 126 8.55 4.11 -10.09
C GLU A 126 9.58 2.98 -9.98
N MET A 127 10.85 3.22 -10.30
CA MET A 127 11.92 2.23 -10.14
C MET A 127 12.09 1.84 -8.67
N LEU A 128 12.07 2.80 -7.76
CA LEU A 128 12.13 2.53 -6.33
C LEU A 128 10.91 1.72 -5.87
N LEU A 129 9.70 2.08 -6.31
CA LEU A 129 8.49 1.33 -6.02
C LEU A 129 8.58 -0.13 -6.51
N ARG A 130 9.09 -0.34 -7.73
CA ARG A 130 9.31 -1.68 -8.30
C ARG A 130 10.38 -2.49 -7.57
N SER A 131 11.30 -1.83 -6.87
CA SER A 131 12.30 -2.49 -6.02
C SER A 131 11.71 -3.01 -4.71
N MET A 132 10.55 -2.49 -4.29
CA MET A 132 9.84 -2.92 -3.09
C MET A 132 9.21 -4.30 -3.28
N ARG A 133 8.99 -5.02 -2.17
CA ARG A 133 8.12 -6.21 -2.20
C ARG A 133 6.66 -5.78 -2.33
N LYS A 134 5.81 -6.69 -2.79
CA LYS A 134 4.37 -6.46 -2.75
C LYS A 134 3.87 -6.64 -1.32
N ALA A 135 2.94 -5.78 -0.91
CA ALA A 135 2.20 -6.00 0.32
C ALA A 135 1.23 -7.17 0.14
N GLU A 136 1.05 -7.97 1.18
CA GLU A 136 0.17 -9.14 1.19
C GLU A 136 -0.54 -9.31 2.53
N TYR A 137 -1.51 -10.21 2.61
CA TYR A 137 -2.11 -10.61 3.87
C TYR A 137 -1.34 -11.78 4.47
N SER A 138 -1.19 -11.76 5.79
CA SER A 138 -0.50 -12.81 6.54
C SER A 138 -1.17 -13.01 7.90
N SER A 139 -1.13 -14.25 8.41
CA SER A 139 -1.46 -14.53 9.81
C SER A 139 -0.31 -14.17 10.76
N GLU A 140 0.88 -13.92 10.23
CA GLU A 140 2.05 -13.47 10.99
C GLU A 140 2.27 -11.97 10.81
N ASN A 141 2.61 -11.28 11.89
CA ASN A 141 2.95 -9.85 11.81
C ASN A 141 4.41 -9.68 11.40
N LEU A 142 4.64 -9.29 10.16
CA LEU A 142 5.97 -8.97 9.61
C LEU A 142 6.21 -7.46 9.50
N GLY A 143 5.30 -6.63 10.05
CA GLY A 143 5.33 -5.19 9.90
C GLY A 143 4.93 -4.71 8.49
N HIS A 144 4.94 -3.41 8.29
CA HIS A 144 4.59 -2.82 6.99
C HIS A 144 5.60 -1.72 6.61
N PHE A 145 6.54 -2.06 5.74
CA PHE A 145 7.65 -1.19 5.34
C PHE A 145 7.16 0.14 4.76
N GLY A 146 6.27 0.13 3.76
CA GLY A 146 5.85 1.33 3.03
C GLY A 146 5.18 2.40 3.90
N ILE A 147 4.49 2.01 4.97
CA ILE A 147 3.88 2.96 5.93
C ILE A 147 4.65 3.07 7.23
N ALA A 148 5.82 2.45 7.31
CA ALA A 148 6.67 2.45 8.51
C ALA A 148 5.91 2.05 9.79
N SER A 149 5.07 1.01 9.70
CA SER A 149 4.24 0.51 10.81
C SER A 149 4.75 -0.82 11.34
N ARG A 150 4.77 -0.98 12.67
CA ARG A 150 5.17 -2.23 13.33
C ARG A 150 4.10 -3.32 13.25
N ALA A 151 2.84 -2.93 13.21
CA ALA A 151 1.70 -3.82 13.02
C ALA A 151 0.61 -3.09 12.26
N TYR A 152 0.14 -3.69 11.19
CA TYR A 152 -0.88 -3.09 10.34
C TYR A 152 -1.86 -4.14 9.85
N THR A 153 -3.11 -3.77 9.74
CA THR A 153 -4.18 -4.58 9.15
C THR A 153 -5.09 -3.73 8.30
N HIS A 154 -5.91 -4.34 7.52
CA HIS A 154 -7.04 -3.69 6.88
C HIS A 154 -8.30 -3.90 7.72
N PHE A 155 -8.92 -2.82 8.18
CA PHE A 155 -10.10 -2.82 9.05
C PHE A 155 -11.22 -1.91 8.52
N THR A 156 -10.87 -0.82 7.84
CA THR A 156 -11.78 0.29 7.56
C THR A 156 -12.68 0.11 6.34
N SER A 157 -12.58 -0.99 5.59
CA SER A 157 -13.36 -1.20 4.35
C SER A 157 -13.99 -2.60 4.23
N PRO A 158 -14.79 -3.07 5.21
CA PRO A 158 -15.32 -4.44 5.23
C PRO A 158 -16.38 -4.72 4.14
N ILE A 159 -16.94 -3.69 3.50
CA ILE A 159 -17.90 -3.84 2.40
C ILE A 159 -17.24 -4.39 1.14
N ARG A 160 -15.99 -3.98 0.85
CA ARG A 160 -15.28 -4.30 -0.39
C ARG A 160 -14.05 -5.19 -0.21
N ARG A 161 -13.58 -5.40 1.03
CA ARG A 161 -12.43 -6.25 1.31
C ARG A 161 -12.78 -7.33 2.34
N TYR A 162 -12.66 -8.57 1.91
CA TYR A 162 -12.94 -9.72 2.79
C TYR A 162 -12.04 -9.78 4.04
N PRO A 163 -10.73 -9.50 3.98
CA PRO A 163 -9.89 -9.47 5.17
C PRO A 163 -10.37 -8.47 6.23
N ASP A 164 -10.89 -7.30 5.84
CA ASP A 164 -11.48 -6.34 6.78
C ASP A 164 -12.69 -6.95 7.51
N LEU A 165 -13.55 -7.66 6.78
CA LEU A 165 -14.70 -8.37 7.40
C LEU A 165 -14.24 -9.45 8.37
N VAL A 166 -13.17 -10.18 8.04
CA VAL A 166 -12.56 -11.18 8.95
C VAL A 166 -12.07 -10.48 10.21
N VAL A 167 -11.36 -9.34 10.08
CA VAL A 167 -10.91 -8.54 11.22
C VAL A 167 -12.08 -8.13 12.11
N HIS A 168 -13.17 -7.62 11.55
CA HIS A 168 -14.39 -7.29 12.34
C HIS A 168 -14.94 -8.49 13.08
N ARG A 169 -14.98 -9.67 12.46
CA ARG A 169 -15.46 -10.92 13.11
C ARG A 169 -14.54 -11.34 14.25
N LEU A 170 -13.22 -11.22 14.08
CA LEU A 170 -12.25 -11.52 15.12
C LEU A 170 -12.36 -10.54 16.30
N LEU A 171 -12.49 -9.24 16.02
CA LEU A 171 -12.72 -8.24 17.06
C LEU A 171 -13.98 -8.52 17.87
N LYS A 172 -15.10 -8.87 17.19
CA LYS A 172 -16.34 -9.26 17.87
C LYS A 172 -16.10 -10.48 18.76
N LYS A 173 -15.46 -11.51 18.23
CA LYS A 173 -15.18 -12.75 18.95
C LYS A 173 -14.34 -12.48 20.21
N TYR A 174 -13.27 -11.68 20.09
CA TYR A 174 -12.36 -11.42 21.20
C TYR A 174 -12.87 -10.37 22.19
N LEU A 175 -13.42 -9.24 21.70
CA LEU A 175 -13.72 -8.09 22.55
C LEU A 175 -15.18 -7.99 23.00
N VAL A 176 -16.08 -8.75 22.36
CA VAL A 176 -17.52 -8.74 22.69
C VAL A 176 -17.98 -10.08 23.24
N GLU A 177 -17.53 -11.18 22.63
CA GLU A 177 -17.91 -12.54 23.02
C GLU A 177 -16.94 -13.14 24.06
N ASP A 178 -15.80 -12.50 24.28
CA ASP A 178 -14.74 -12.89 25.24
C ASP A 178 -14.26 -14.35 25.02
N ASP A 179 -14.28 -14.80 23.75
CA ASP A 179 -13.95 -16.18 23.38
C ASP A 179 -12.46 -16.35 23.08
N TYR A 180 -11.72 -16.75 24.10
CA TYR A 180 -10.30 -17.11 24.05
C TYR A 180 -10.11 -18.62 24.28
N SER A 181 -11.12 -19.44 24.05
CA SER A 181 -11.03 -20.89 24.27
C SER A 181 -9.93 -21.50 23.40
N LYS A 182 -9.25 -22.51 23.95
CA LYS A 182 -8.17 -23.19 23.23
C LYS A 182 -8.64 -23.72 21.86
N GLY A 183 -9.86 -24.28 21.79
CA GLY A 183 -10.41 -24.77 20.55
C GLY A 183 -10.59 -23.67 19.51
N THR A 184 -11.07 -22.48 19.92
CA THR A 184 -11.17 -21.32 19.04
C THR A 184 -9.81 -20.86 18.55
N ILE A 185 -8.82 -20.74 19.43
CA ILE A 185 -7.46 -20.31 19.07
C ILE A 185 -6.82 -21.30 18.08
N ASP A 186 -6.89 -22.60 18.34
CA ASP A 186 -6.30 -23.64 17.48
C ASP A 186 -6.97 -23.65 16.07
N MET A 187 -8.28 -23.49 16.03
CA MET A 187 -9.04 -23.37 14.77
C MET A 187 -8.61 -22.13 13.98
N LEU A 188 -8.50 -20.97 14.64
CA LEU A 188 -8.12 -19.71 14.01
C LEU A 188 -6.68 -19.72 13.51
N ASN A 189 -5.74 -20.28 14.26
CA ASN A 189 -4.34 -20.44 13.82
C ASN A 189 -4.24 -21.23 12.50
N THR A 190 -5.10 -22.23 12.32
CA THR A 190 -5.12 -23.02 11.09
C THR A 190 -5.81 -22.29 9.94
N SER A 191 -6.97 -21.67 10.19
CA SER A 191 -7.80 -21.10 9.14
C SER A 191 -7.30 -19.74 8.63
N LEU A 192 -6.73 -18.91 9.49
CA LEU A 192 -6.30 -17.56 9.11
C LEU A 192 -5.17 -17.54 8.09
N SER A 193 -4.26 -18.51 8.12
CA SER A 193 -3.19 -18.64 7.11
C SER A 193 -3.77 -18.87 5.71
N GLN A 194 -4.77 -19.74 5.60
CA GLN A 194 -5.44 -20.04 4.34
C GLN A 194 -6.25 -18.84 3.85
N ILE A 195 -6.97 -18.15 4.76
CA ILE A 195 -7.73 -16.94 4.44
C ILE A 195 -6.78 -15.84 3.94
N ALA A 196 -5.64 -15.65 4.58
CA ALA A 196 -4.65 -14.65 4.19
C ALA A 196 -4.08 -14.93 2.79
N ALA A 197 -3.64 -16.16 2.54
CA ALA A 197 -3.09 -16.57 1.25
C ALA A 197 -4.12 -16.40 0.12
N HIS A 198 -5.35 -16.90 0.31
CA HIS A 198 -6.42 -16.76 -0.67
C HIS A 198 -6.80 -15.31 -0.91
N SER A 199 -6.86 -14.48 0.13
CA SER A 199 -7.16 -13.04 0.00
C SER A 199 -6.08 -12.31 -0.81
N SER A 200 -4.81 -12.63 -0.60
CA SER A 200 -3.71 -12.06 -1.38
C SER A 200 -3.75 -12.46 -2.85
N GLU A 201 -4.07 -13.74 -3.12
CA GLU A 201 -4.25 -14.23 -4.49
C GLU A 201 -5.40 -13.54 -5.21
N ARG A 202 -6.54 -13.38 -4.55
CA ARG A 202 -7.72 -12.72 -5.12
C ARG A 202 -7.51 -11.22 -5.31
N GLU A 203 -6.77 -10.56 -4.42
CA GLU A 203 -6.38 -9.16 -4.60
C GLU A 203 -5.53 -8.97 -5.86
N VAL A 204 -4.53 -9.82 -6.09
CA VAL A 204 -3.70 -9.77 -7.31
C VAL A 204 -4.57 -9.97 -8.56
N ALA A 205 -5.49 -10.92 -8.55
CA ALA A 205 -6.40 -11.14 -9.68
C ALA A 205 -7.31 -9.92 -9.94
N ALA A 206 -7.83 -9.29 -8.89
CA ALA A 206 -8.66 -8.09 -9.00
C ALA A 206 -7.89 -6.90 -9.55
N VAL A 207 -6.66 -6.66 -9.05
CA VAL A 207 -5.80 -5.57 -9.53
C VAL A 207 -5.39 -5.77 -10.99
N ASN A 208 -5.10 -7.01 -11.40
CA ASN A 208 -4.78 -7.28 -12.80
C ASN A 208 -6.00 -7.02 -13.70
N ALA A 209 -7.20 -7.47 -13.30
CA ALA A 209 -8.42 -7.21 -14.05
C ALA A 209 -8.73 -5.71 -14.16
N GLU A 210 -8.51 -4.94 -13.09
CA GLU A 210 -8.65 -3.48 -13.10
C GLU A 210 -7.69 -2.85 -14.11
N ARG A 211 -6.41 -3.21 -14.08
CA ARG A 211 -5.40 -2.72 -15.03
C ARG A 211 -5.73 -3.06 -16.47
N ASP A 212 -6.15 -4.29 -16.74
CA ASP A 212 -6.51 -4.72 -18.09
C ASP A 212 -7.68 -3.87 -18.65
N VAL A 213 -8.65 -3.50 -17.78
CA VAL A 213 -9.76 -2.62 -18.16
C VAL A 213 -9.30 -1.19 -18.38
N ASP A 214 -8.43 -0.66 -17.52
CA ASP A 214 -7.86 0.68 -17.68
C ASP A 214 -7.04 0.77 -18.96
N ASP A 215 -6.18 -0.21 -19.26
CA ASP A 215 -5.39 -0.27 -20.48
C ASP A 215 -6.29 -0.34 -21.72
N MET A 216 -7.34 -1.15 -21.68
CA MET A 216 -8.33 -1.23 -22.77
C MET A 216 -9.02 0.13 -23.00
N LYS A 217 -9.43 0.81 -21.93
CA LYS A 217 -10.11 2.10 -22.01
C LYS A 217 -9.19 3.23 -22.46
N MET A 218 -7.94 3.21 -22.04
CA MET A 218 -6.93 4.14 -22.53
C MET A 218 -6.67 3.94 -24.03
N ALA A 219 -6.58 2.69 -24.49
CA ALA A 219 -6.41 2.37 -25.90
C ALA A 219 -7.63 2.86 -26.72
N GLU A 220 -8.87 2.64 -26.23
CA GLU A 220 -10.10 3.15 -26.84
C GLU A 220 -10.07 4.68 -26.99
N TYR A 221 -9.64 5.39 -25.94
CA TYR A 221 -9.48 6.85 -26.00
C TYR A 221 -8.47 7.28 -27.05
N MET A 222 -7.31 6.62 -27.10
CA MET A 222 -6.21 6.96 -28.00
C MET A 222 -6.50 6.66 -29.49
N GLU A 223 -7.42 5.76 -29.81
CA GLU A 223 -7.85 5.53 -31.20
C GLU A 223 -8.33 6.81 -31.90
N ASN A 224 -8.95 7.72 -31.15
CA ASN A 224 -9.44 9.00 -31.67
C ASN A 224 -8.41 10.13 -31.65
N HIS A 225 -7.19 9.88 -31.14
CA HIS A 225 -6.14 10.88 -30.92
C HIS A 225 -4.81 10.51 -31.61
N ILE A 226 -4.89 9.66 -32.64
CA ILE A 226 -3.71 9.21 -33.40
C ILE A 226 -3.06 10.39 -34.13
N GLY A 227 -1.78 10.64 -33.84
CA GLY A 227 -0.99 11.72 -34.43
C GLY A 227 -0.90 12.98 -33.58
N GLU A 228 -1.51 12.99 -32.41
CA GLU A 228 -1.33 14.05 -31.41
C GLU A 228 -0.10 13.74 -30.52
N GLU A 229 0.53 14.80 -29.97
CA GLU A 229 1.64 14.70 -29.02
C GLU A 229 1.11 14.88 -27.59
N TYR A 230 1.55 14.04 -26.65
CA TYR A 230 1.15 14.05 -25.25
C TYR A 230 2.35 14.19 -24.31
#